data_a627c688af85e4f92363110943bcb7a9
#
_entry.id   a627c688af85e4f92363110943bcb7a9
#
_cell.length_a   1.000
_cell.length_b   1.000
_cell.length_c   1.000
_cell.angle_alpha   90.00
_cell.angle_beta   90.00
_cell.angle_gamma   90.00
#
_symmetry.space_group_name_H-M   'P 1'
#
loop_
_entity.id
_entity.type
_entity.pdbx_description
1 polymer ?
#
loop_
_entity_poly.entity_id
_entity_poly.type
_entity_poly.pdbx_seq_one_letter_code
_entity_poly.pdbx_strand_id
1 'polypeptide(L)'
;PVAGVVGFVSSYADGAHTSIPAPGLGALGAGRGGRSSRLAKALAALGVEADDIALVSKHDTSTGANDPNESELHTRLARALGRSEGNSLVAVSQKTITGHAKGGAAVFQVAGLTEILATGVAPGNASLDCVDIKLKKDSFWIWPRKAMRLAGRGGESGRVPGAGPIRAGLATSLGFGPVS
;
A
#
# COMPACT_ATOMS: atom_id res chain seq x y z
N PRO A 1 20.11 -13.29 -9.12
CA PRO A 1 18.91 -12.73 -9.73
C PRO A 1 18.41 -11.52 -8.92
N VAL A 2 17.92 -10.48 -9.59
CA VAL A 2 17.30 -9.32 -8.95
C VAL A 2 15.88 -9.72 -8.56
N ALA A 3 15.53 -9.64 -7.28
CA ALA A 3 14.21 -10.02 -6.78
C ALA A 3 13.18 -8.89 -6.90
N GLY A 4 13.65 -7.64 -6.97
CA GLY A 4 12.83 -6.46 -7.11
C GLY A 4 13.65 -5.19 -7.15
N VAL A 5 13.02 -4.09 -7.53
CA VAL A 5 13.63 -2.76 -7.57
C VAL A 5 12.85 -1.83 -6.65
N VAL A 6 13.55 -1.14 -5.76
CA VAL A 6 12.97 -0.08 -4.94
C VAL A 6 12.92 1.20 -5.77
N GLY A 7 11.80 1.45 -6.40
CA GLY A 7 11.63 2.54 -7.36
C GLY A 7 11.44 3.92 -6.74
N PHE A 8 10.97 3.98 -5.50
CA PHE A 8 10.75 5.24 -4.79
C PHE A 8 10.81 5.03 -3.28
N VAL A 9 11.54 5.90 -2.60
CA VAL A 9 11.57 5.98 -1.12
C VAL A 9 11.43 7.45 -0.72
N SER A 10 10.60 7.72 0.25
CA SER A 10 10.50 9.06 0.83
C SER A 10 10.03 8.98 2.27
N SER A 11 10.51 9.89 3.09
CA SER A 11 10.10 10.05 4.49
C SER A 11 9.41 11.40 4.65
N TYR A 12 8.35 11.41 5.44
CA TYR A 12 7.54 12.60 5.72
C TYR A 12 7.19 12.63 7.20
N ALA A 13 7.11 13.84 7.75
CA ALA A 13 6.54 14.06 9.07
C ALA A 13 5.13 14.62 8.95
N ASP A 14 4.22 14.19 9.82
CA ASP A 14 2.85 14.69 9.85
C ASP A 14 2.79 16.11 10.45
N GLY A 15 3.70 16.42 11.36
CA GLY A 15 3.75 17.71 12.05
C GLY A 15 2.59 17.97 13.03
N ALA A 16 1.76 16.95 13.28
CA ALA A 16 0.56 17.12 14.09
C ALA A 16 0.68 16.54 15.50
N HIS A 17 1.16 15.31 15.63
CA HIS A 17 1.28 14.62 16.90
C HIS A 17 2.36 13.55 16.86
N THR A 18 3.05 13.31 17.99
CA THR A 18 4.14 12.33 18.05
C THR A 18 3.71 10.89 17.87
N SER A 19 2.47 10.54 18.22
CA SER A 19 1.99 9.16 18.29
C SER A 19 0.70 8.91 17.52
N ILE A 20 -0.06 9.95 17.18
CA ILE A 20 -1.32 9.85 16.47
C ILE A 20 -1.10 10.30 15.03
N PRO A 21 -1.20 9.41 14.05
CA PRO A 21 -1.02 9.77 12.65
C PRO A 21 -2.13 10.73 12.20
N ALA A 22 -1.76 11.72 11.40
CA ALA A 22 -2.69 12.68 10.82
C ALA A 22 -2.87 12.39 9.32
N PRO A 23 -4.08 12.09 8.85
CA PRO A 23 -4.30 11.76 7.46
C PRO A 23 -4.06 12.97 6.57
N GLY A 24 -3.22 12.80 5.60
CA GLY A 24 -3.07 13.73 4.50
C GLY A 24 -2.00 14.80 4.66
N LEU A 25 -1.28 14.86 5.76
CA LEU A 25 -0.16 15.80 5.90
C LEU A 25 1.17 15.17 5.50
N GLY A 26 1.59 14.10 6.16
CA GLY A 26 2.89 13.47 5.95
C GLY A 26 3.00 12.67 4.65
N ALA A 27 2.78 11.37 4.72
CA ALA A 27 2.99 10.44 3.60
C ALA A 27 2.16 10.78 2.35
N LEU A 28 1.02 11.45 2.48
CA LEU A 28 0.24 11.97 1.35
C LEU A 28 1.03 13.01 0.53
N GLY A 29 2.06 13.61 1.11
CA GLY A 29 2.99 14.51 0.40
C GLY A 29 3.65 13.84 -0.81
N ALA A 30 3.81 12.51 -0.81
CA ALA A 30 4.30 11.77 -1.98
C ALA A 30 3.45 11.98 -3.24
N GLY A 31 2.14 12.11 -3.05
CA GLY A 31 1.16 12.35 -4.13
C GLY A 31 0.82 13.82 -4.36
N ARG A 32 1.46 14.76 -3.67
CA ARG A 32 1.19 16.19 -3.85
C ARG A 32 1.51 16.62 -5.28
N GLY A 33 0.54 17.23 -5.95
CA GLY A 33 0.62 17.57 -7.37
C GLY A 33 0.04 16.48 -8.28
N GLY A 34 -0.58 15.45 -7.71
CA GLY A 34 -1.27 14.40 -8.47
C GLY A 34 -0.33 13.70 -9.44
N ARG A 35 -0.68 13.69 -10.71
CA ARG A 35 0.14 13.08 -11.78
C ARG A 35 1.49 13.76 -12.01
N SER A 36 1.69 14.95 -11.48
CA SER A 36 2.99 15.67 -11.51
C SER A 36 3.78 15.48 -10.21
N SER A 37 3.29 14.69 -9.28
CA SER A 37 3.96 14.41 -8.01
C SER A 37 5.30 13.70 -8.17
N ARG A 38 6.12 13.73 -7.12
CA ARG A 38 7.40 13.00 -7.11
C ARG A 38 7.21 11.51 -7.28
N LEU A 39 6.19 10.94 -6.63
CA LEU A 39 5.85 9.53 -6.76
C LEU A 39 5.39 9.19 -8.18
N ALA A 40 4.49 9.99 -8.75
CA ALA A 40 4.03 9.77 -10.13
C ALA A 40 5.17 9.83 -11.15
N LYS A 41 6.10 10.78 -11.00
CA LYS A 41 7.30 10.88 -11.86
C LYS A 41 8.21 9.66 -11.70
N ALA A 42 8.41 9.17 -10.49
CA ALA A 42 9.20 7.97 -10.24
C ALA A 42 8.56 6.73 -10.87
N LEU A 43 7.24 6.57 -10.74
CA LEU A 43 6.49 5.49 -11.39
C LEU A 43 6.63 5.57 -12.91
N ALA A 44 6.42 6.76 -13.50
CA ALA A 44 6.54 6.96 -14.94
C ALA A 44 7.95 6.64 -15.47
N ALA A 45 9.00 7.03 -14.72
CA ALA A 45 10.39 6.71 -15.09
C ALA A 45 10.68 5.20 -15.15
N LEU A 46 9.89 4.41 -14.42
CA LEU A 46 9.96 2.95 -14.43
C LEU A 46 8.94 2.30 -15.38
N GLY A 47 8.19 3.11 -16.13
CA GLY A 47 7.10 2.63 -16.96
C GLY A 47 5.97 2.00 -16.16
N VAL A 48 5.74 2.44 -14.93
CA VAL A 48 4.69 1.96 -14.01
C VAL A 48 3.63 3.04 -13.86
N GLU A 49 2.37 2.66 -13.98
CA GLU A 49 1.23 3.55 -13.77
C GLU A 49 0.59 3.29 -12.39
N ALA A 50 -0.28 4.19 -11.95
CA ALA A 50 -1.03 4.02 -10.71
C ALA A 50 -1.82 2.70 -10.66
N ASP A 51 -2.32 2.27 -11.82
CA ASP A 51 -3.08 1.03 -11.98
C ASP A 51 -2.23 -0.23 -11.92
N ASP A 52 -0.93 -0.11 -12.11
CA ASP A 52 0.00 -1.24 -11.98
C ASP A 52 0.33 -1.57 -10.51
N ILE A 53 0.04 -0.67 -9.57
CA ILE A 53 0.21 -0.92 -8.14
C ILE A 53 -0.87 -1.94 -7.71
N ALA A 54 -0.46 -3.19 -7.53
CA ALA A 54 -1.38 -4.27 -7.25
C ALA A 54 -1.83 -4.33 -5.79
N LEU A 55 -0.92 -3.96 -4.89
CA LEU A 55 -1.14 -4.12 -3.46
C LEU A 55 -0.44 -3.04 -2.65
N VAL A 56 -0.93 -2.86 -1.43
CA VAL A 56 -0.29 -2.07 -0.39
C VAL A 56 0.02 -2.96 0.80
N SER A 57 1.28 -2.99 1.21
CA SER A 57 1.67 -3.48 2.52
C SER A 57 1.53 -2.33 3.52
N LYS A 58 0.47 -2.39 4.31
CA LYS A 58 0.08 -1.35 5.24
C LYS A 58 0.87 -1.44 6.54
N HIS A 59 0.99 -0.32 7.23
CA HIS A 59 1.53 -0.30 8.58
C HIS A 59 0.66 -1.09 9.54
N ASP A 60 -0.64 -0.92 9.48
CA ASP A 60 -1.69 -1.63 10.23
C ASP A 60 -1.26 -2.13 11.62
N THR A 61 -1.63 -1.40 12.65
CA THR A 61 -1.28 -1.74 14.04
C THR A 61 -2.46 -2.27 14.84
N SER A 62 -3.58 -2.52 14.18
CA SER A 62 -4.85 -2.93 14.81
C SER A 62 -5.35 -1.91 15.82
N THR A 63 -5.20 -0.63 15.53
CA THR A 63 -5.67 0.45 16.39
C THR A 63 -6.71 1.31 15.70
N GLY A 64 -7.70 1.76 16.48
CA GLY A 64 -8.75 2.65 15.99
C GLY A 64 -8.24 4.01 15.50
N ALA A 65 -7.04 4.42 15.88
CA ALA A 65 -6.41 5.64 15.40
C ALA A 65 -5.66 5.43 14.08
N ASN A 66 -4.88 4.34 13.95
CA ASN A 66 -4.04 4.13 12.78
C ASN A 66 -4.79 3.58 11.58
N ASP A 67 -5.54 2.50 11.74
CA ASP A 67 -6.00 1.71 10.60
C ASP A 67 -7.00 2.45 9.70
N PRO A 68 -8.01 3.19 10.23
CA PRO A 68 -8.87 4.02 9.41
C PRO A 68 -8.11 5.16 8.72
N ASN A 69 -7.18 5.76 9.44
CA ASN A 69 -6.37 6.86 9.00
C ASN A 69 -5.46 6.47 7.82
N GLU A 70 -4.78 5.35 7.95
CA GLU A 70 -3.93 4.81 6.91
C GLU A 70 -4.74 4.36 5.68
N SER A 71 -5.91 3.77 5.88
CA SER A 71 -6.80 3.39 4.78
C SER A 71 -7.27 4.61 3.98
N GLU A 72 -7.64 5.70 4.66
CA GLU A 72 -7.97 6.95 4.00
C GLU A 72 -6.78 7.56 3.27
N LEU A 73 -5.59 7.53 3.87
CA LEU A 73 -4.36 8.02 3.25
C LEU A 73 -4.11 7.32 1.90
N HIS A 74 -4.17 6.01 1.88
CA HIS A 74 -3.95 5.23 0.64
C HIS A 74 -5.05 5.47 -0.39
N THR A 75 -6.30 5.60 0.03
CA THR A 75 -7.42 5.97 -0.85
C THR A 75 -7.16 7.32 -1.52
N ARG A 76 -6.79 8.32 -0.75
CA ARG A 76 -6.49 9.67 -1.27
C ARG A 76 -5.27 9.67 -2.19
N LEU A 77 -4.24 8.91 -1.82
CA LEU A 77 -3.04 8.78 -2.65
C LEU A 77 -3.35 8.12 -3.99
N ALA A 78 -4.09 7.02 -3.99
CA ALA A 78 -4.51 6.33 -5.21
C ALA A 78 -5.30 7.25 -6.15
N ARG A 79 -6.26 8.00 -5.62
CA ARG A 79 -7.03 8.99 -6.38
C ARG A 79 -6.13 10.12 -6.93
N ALA A 80 -5.22 10.64 -6.12
CA ALA A 80 -4.29 11.69 -6.54
C ALA A 80 -3.37 11.23 -7.68
N LEU A 81 -2.96 9.98 -7.69
CA LEU A 81 -2.16 9.38 -8.76
C LEU A 81 -2.97 9.06 -10.02
N GLY A 82 -4.29 9.17 -9.98
CA GLY A 82 -5.18 8.89 -11.10
C GLY A 82 -5.48 7.42 -11.30
N ARG A 83 -5.53 6.63 -10.20
CA ARG A 83 -5.97 5.24 -10.27
C ARG A 83 -7.41 5.15 -10.78
N SER A 84 -7.64 4.22 -11.68
CA SER A 84 -8.96 3.98 -12.29
C SER A 84 -9.98 3.47 -11.27
N GLU A 85 -11.22 3.95 -11.38
CA GLU A 85 -12.33 3.39 -10.62
C GLU A 85 -12.54 1.92 -10.98
N GLY A 86 -12.85 1.11 -9.97
CA GLY A 86 -13.02 -0.35 -10.15
C GLY A 86 -11.73 -1.16 -10.19
N ASN A 87 -10.55 -0.52 -10.26
CA ASN A 87 -9.28 -1.23 -10.14
C ASN A 87 -8.95 -1.47 -8.66
N SER A 88 -9.22 -2.67 -8.18
CA SER A 88 -9.06 -3.04 -6.78
C SER A 88 -7.61 -2.97 -6.31
N LEU A 89 -7.41 -2.59 -5.04
CA LEU A 89 -6.12 -2.50 -4.37
C LEU A 89 -6.11 -3.49 -3.18
N VAL A 90 -5.19 -4.42 -3.20
CA VAL A 90 -5.10 -5.44 -2.16
C VAL A 90 -4.34 -4.90 -0.95
N ALA A 91 -4.94 -4.99 0.23
CA ALA A 91 -4.33 -4.61 1.50
C ALA A 91 -3.73 -5.83 2.20
N VAL A 92 -2.44 -5.78 2.47
CA VAL A 92 -1.73 -6.82 3.22
C VAL A 92 -1.14 -6.21 4.49
N SER A 93 -1.44 -6.82 5.64
CA SER A 93 -0.83 -6.49 6.91
C SER A 93 0.12 -7.62 7.33
N GLN A 94 1.40 -7.41 7.16
CA GLN A 94 2.40 -8.43 7.48
C GLN A 94 2.60 -8.60 8.98
N LYS A 95 2.22 -7.59 9.77
CA LYS A 95 2.27 -7.67 11.24
C LYS A 95 1.37 -8.76 11.82
N THR A 96 0.39 -9.23 11.07
CA THR A 96 -0.43 -10.39 11.47
C THR A 96 0.40 -11.67 11.62
N ILE A 97 1.57 -11.73 10.97
CA ILE A 97 2.48 -12.86 10.98
C ILE A 97 3.77 -12.53 11.75
N THR A 98 4.36 -11.36 11.49
CA THR A 98 5.67 -10.99 12.02
C THR A 98 5.62 -10.31 13.39
N GLY A 99 4.45 -9.87 13.83
CA GLY A 99 4.34 -8.90 14.91
C GLY A 99 4.88 -7.53 14.53
N HIS A 100 4.88 -6.59 15.45
CA HIS A 100 5.36 -5.23 15.22
C HIS A 100 6.85 -5.09 15.56
N ALA A 101 7.71 -5.21 14.58
CA ALA A 101 9.17 -5.13 14.71
C ALA A 101 9.70 -3.70 14.90
N LYS A 102 8.85 -2.73 15.29
CA LYS A 102 9.24 -1.32 15.51
C LYS A 102 9.99 -0.75 14.29
N GLY A 103 11.22 -0.26 14.48
CA GLY A 103 12.05 0.28 13.40
C GLY A 103 12.35 -0.71 12.27
N GLY A 104 12.28 -2.02 12.51
CA GLY A 104 12.46 -3.06 11.51
C GLY A 104 11.18 -3.37 10.68
N ALA A 105 10.02 -2.80 11.01
CA ALA A 105 8.76 -3.15 10.36
C ALA A 105 8.78 -2.94 8.84
N ALA A 106 9.40 -1.86 8.38
CA ALA A 106 9.51 -1.57 6.95
C ALA A 106 10.32 -2.64 6.19
N VAL A 107 11.34 -3.21 6.81
CA VAL A 107 12.17 -4.27 6.20
C VAL A 107 11.32 -5.52 5.95
N PHE A 108 10.52 -5.95 6.93
CA PHE A 108 9.58 -7.06 6.76
C PHE A 108 8.54 -6.78 5.66
N GLN A 109 8.05 -5.54 5.58
CA GLN A 109 7.10 -5.15 4.54
C GLN A 109 7.74 -5.24 3.14
N VAL A 110 8.97 -4.75 2.98
CA VAL A 110 9.69 -4.83 1.70
C VAL A 110 10.00 -6.29 1.34
N ALA A 111 10.49 -7.09 2.28
CA ALA A 111 10.74 -8.51 2.03
C ALA A 111 9.49 -9.26 1.59
N GLY A 112 8.38 -9.07 2.29
CA GLY A 112 7.11 -9.69 1.91
C GLY A 112 6.55 -9.18 0.58
N LEU A 113 6.69 -7.89 0.27
CA LEU A 113 6.33 -7.38 -1.06
C LEU A 113 7.16 -8.02 -2.16
N THR A 114 8.46 -8.19 -1.94
CA THR A 114 9.35 -8.84 -2.89
C THR A 114 8.90 -10.27 -3.19
N GLU A 115 8.55 -11.03 -2.15
CA GLU A 115 8.02 -12.39 -2.31
C GLU A 115 6.68 -12.41 -3.03
N ILE A 116 5.78 -11.50 -2.71
CA ILE A 116 4.48 -11.39 -3.39
C ILE A 116 4.65 -11.03 -4.87
N LEU A 117 5.57 -10.13 -5.18
CA LEU A 117 5.86 -9.76 -6.57
C LEU A 117 6.45 -10.94 -7.34
N ALA A 118 7.32 -11.73 -6.72
CA ALA A 118 7.95 -12.90 -7.35
C ALA A 118 6.95 -14.04 -7.58
N THR A 119 6.08 -14.31 -6.62
CA THR A 119 5.16 -15.46 -6.65
C THR A 119 3.79 -15.15 -7.27
N GLY A 120 3.42 -13.89 -7.28
CA GLY A 120 2.06 -13.46 -7.66
C GLY A 120 1.00 -13.85 -6.61
N VAL A 121 1.39 -14.20 -5.39
CA VAL A 121 0.46 -14.65 -4.35
C VAL A 121 0.53 -13.69 -3.16
N ALA A 122 -0.57 -13.02 -2.85
CA ALA A 122 -0.73 -12.29 -1.60
C ALA A 122 -1.15 -13.25 -0.48
N PRO A 123 -0.50 -13.20 0.69
CA PRO A 123 -0.96 -13.96 1.84
C PRO A 123 -2.30 -13.41 2.34
N GLY A 124 -3.06 -14.24 3.05
CA GLY A 124 -4.18 -13.76 3.83
C GLY A 124 -3.69 -12.96 5.04
N ASN A 125 -4.50 -12.01 5.48
CA ASN A 125 -4.28 -11.33 6.76
C ASN A 125 -4.68 -12.30 7.89
N ALA A 126 -3.70 -12.95 8.51
CA ALA A 126 -3.90 -14.16 9.34
C ALA A 126 -4.84 -13.94 10.53
N SER A 127 -4.85 -12.75 11.12
CA SER A 127 -5.72 -12.42 12.27
C SER A 127 -7.02 -11.69 11.87
N LEU A 128 -7.33 -11.62 10.57
CA LEU A 128 -8.50 -10.90 10.08
C LEU A 128 -9.74 -11.79 10.05
N ASP A 129 -10.58 -11.71 11.05
CA ASP A 129 -11.88 -12.39 11.08
C ASP A 129 -12.95 -11.61 10.31
N CYS A 130 -13.02 -10.30 10.52
CA CYS A 130 -13.97 -9.41 9.88
C CYS A 130 -13.35 -8.04 9.63
N VAL A 131 -13.57 -7.49 8.45
CA VAL A 131 -13.16 -6.11 8.15
C VAL A 131 -14.05 -5.13 8.88
N ASP A 132 -13.47 -4.21 9.66
CA ASP A 132 -14.22 -3.16 10.35
C ASP A 132 -15.03 -2.32 9.33
N ILE A 133 -16.26 -1.98 9.71
CA ILE A 133 -17.15 -1.17 8.86
C ILE A 133 -16.56 0.19 8.52
N LYS A 134 -15.71 0.73 9.38
CA LYS A 134 -15.01 2.00 9.14
C LYS A 134 -14.02 1.92 7.98
N LEU A 135 -13.51 0.73 7.67
CA LEU A 135 -12.60 0.47 6.56
C LEU A 135 -13.31 0.11 5.26
N LYS A 136 -14.61 -0.22 5.33
CA LYS A 136 -15.42 -0.63 4.17
C LYS A 136 -15.99 0.55 3.36
N LYS A 137 -15.62 1.78 3.69
CA LYS A 137 -16.18 2.98 3.05
C LYS A 137 -15.89 3.08 1.56
N ASP A 138 -14.77 2.51 1.13
CA ASP A 138 -14.35 2.52 -0.27
C ASP A 138 -14.39 1.11 -0.86
N SER A 139 -15.14 0.93 -1.93
CA SER A 139 -15.36 -0.35 -2.60
C SER A 139 -14.13 -0.89 -3.33
N PHE A 140 -13.07 -0.10 -3.46
CA PHE A 140 -11.90 -0.54 -4.22
C PHE A 140 -10.88 -1.34 -3.38
N TRP A 141 -11.04 -1.43 -2.06
CA TRP A 141 -10.17 -2.20 -1.19
C TRP A 141 -10.55 -3.68 -1.15
N ILE A 142 -9.54 -4.55 -1.24
CA ILE A 142 -9.65 -5.99 -0.98
C ILE A 142 -8.77 -6.33 0.22
N TRP A 143 -9.36 -6.90 1.27
CA TRP A 143 -8.63 -7.46 2.42
C TRP A 143 -8.71 -8.98 2.35
N PRO A 144 -7.66 -9.68 1.85
CA PRO A 144 -7.68 -11.12 1.77
C PRO A 144 -7.66 -11.76 3.16
N ARG A 145 -8.55 -12.71 3.40
CA ARG A 145 -8.57 -13.55 4.60
C ARG A 145 -7.83 -14.86 4.39
N LYS A 146 -7.63 -15.24 3.15
CA LYS A 146 -6.85 -16.41 2.70
C LYS A 146 -5.89 -15.96 1.62
N ALA A 147 -4.86 -16.77 1.39
CA ALA A 147 -3.95 -16.51 0.29
C ALA A 147 -4.73 -16.39 -1.03
N MET A 148 -4.41 -15.38 -1.81
CA MET A 148 -5.04 -15.13 -3.11
C MET A 148 -3.98 -14.87 -4.19
N ARG A 149 -4.23 -15.39 -5.39
CA ARG A 149 -3.41 -15.05 -6.55
C ARG A 149 -3.81 -13.67 -7.04
N LEU A 150 -2.81 -12.82 -7.19
CA LEU A 150 -3.00 -11.50 -7.75
C LEU A 150 -3.01 -11.58 -9.28
N ALA A 151 -3.79 -10.70 -9.90
CA ALA A 151 -3.82 -10.55 -11.33
C ALA A 151 -2.94 -9.37 -11.75
N GLY A 152 -2.15 -9.55 -12.79
CA GLY A 152 -1.51 -8.44 -13.47
C GLY A 152 -2.54 -7.62 -14.25
N ARG A 153 -2.13 -6.44 -14.71
CA ARG A 153 -2.94 -5.61 -15.60
C ARG A 153 -3.10 -6.32 -16.94
N GLY A 154 -4.32 -6.68 -17.31
CA GLY A 154 -4.65 -7.27 -18.58
C GLY A 154 -5.34 -6.26 -19.49
N GLY A 155 -4.62 -5.68 -20.45
CA GLY A 155 -5.20 -4.83 -21.47
C GLY A 155 -5.94 -3.57 -20.98
N GLU A 156 -6.82 -3.02 -21.82
CA GLU A 156 -7.56 -1.78 -21.54
C GLU A 156 -8.68 -1.91 -20.49
N SER A 157 -9.03 -3.11 -20.07
CA SER A 157 -10.21 -3.38 -19.22
C SER A 157 -9.93 -3.76 -17.77
N GLY A 158 -8.74 -3.48 -17.23
CA GLY A 158 -8.44 -3.73 -15.82
C GLY A 158 -7.68 -5.02 -15.55
N ARG A 159 -7.72 -5.50 -14.29
CA ARG A 159 -7.00 -6.70 -13.87
C ARG A 159 -7.72 -7.97 -14.26
N VAL A 160 -7.09 -8.79 -15.07
CA VAL A 160 -7.59 -10.10 -15.45
C VAL A 160 -6.77 -11.19 -14.77
N PRO A 161 -7.38 -12.16 -14.08
CA PRO A 161 -6.65 -13.28 -13.50
C PRO A 161 -5.82 -14.01 -14.57
N GLY A 162 -4.51 -14.13 -14.32
CA GLY A 162 -3.59 -14.79 -15.25
C GLY A 162 -3.00 -13.89 -16.35
N ALA A 163 -3.36 -12.62 -16.42
CA ALA A 163 -2.88 -11.68 -17.43
C ALA A 163 -1.55 -11.02 -17.03
N GLY A 164 -0.48 -11.76 -17.06
CA GLY A 164 0.87 -11.23 -16.86
C GLY A 164 1.31 -11.05 -15.40
N PRO A 165 2.57 -10.69 -15.18
CA PRO A 165 3.14 -10.53 -13.83
C PRO A 165 2.63 -9.27 -13.15
N ILE A 166 2.59 -9.30 -11.83
CA ILE A 166 2.37 -8.11 -11.00
C ILE A 166 3.59 -7.21 -11.12
N ARG A 167 3.37 -5.92 -11.34
CA ARG A 167 4.46 -4.99 -11.63
C ARG A 167 4.92 -4.19 -10.42
N ALA A 168 4.02 -3.80 -9.53
CA ALA A 168 4.34 -2.91 -8.43
C ALA A 168 3.51 -3.18 -7.18
N GLY A 169 4.11 -2.91 -6.04
CA GLY A 169 3.48 -2.82 -4.73
C GLY A 169 3.96 -1.58 -3.99
N LEU A 170 3.19 -1.12 -3.05
CA LEU A 170 3.50 0.02 -2.20
C LEU A 170 3.61 -0.44 -0.74
N ALA A 171 4.56 0.10 0.01
CA ALA A 171 4.63 -0.06 1.46
C ALA A 171 4.57 1.30 2.15
N THR A 172 3.84 1.34 3.25
CA THR A 172 3.91 2.43 4.22
C THR A 172 4.34 1.91 5.57
N SER A 173 5.24 2.62 6.22
CA SER A 173 5.62 2.34 7.60
C SER A 173 5.54 3.64 8.38
N LEU A 174 4.66 3.66 9.36
CA LEU A 174 4.40 4.81 10.21
C LEU A 174 5.12 4.60 11.54
N GLY A 175 5.78 5.62 12.03
CA GLY A 175 6.50 5.58 13.29
C GLY A 175 6.16 6.78 14.15
N PHE A 176 6.45 6.67 15.44
CA PHE A 176 6.46 7.81 16.32
C PHE A 176 7.61 8.73 15.95
N GLY A 177 7.38 10.01 15.88
CA GLY A 177 8.37 10.98 15.51
C GLY A 177 8.26 12.27 16.33
N PRO A 178 9.33 13.05 16.43
CA PRO A 178 9.23 14.36 17.01
C PRO A 178 8.33 15.25 16.15
N VAL A 179 7.51 16.03 16.81
CA VAL A 179 6.85 17.16 16.19
C VAL A 179 7.89 18.28 16.17
N SER A 180 8.41 18.56 15.03
CA SER A 180 9.36 19.67 14.83
C SER A 180 8.66 20.85 14.16
#